data_c9369dc12450260e3408e25780bfb000
#
_entry.id   c9369dc12450260e3408e25780bfb000
#
_cell.length_a   1.000
_cell.length_b   1.000
_cell.length_c   1.000
_cell.angle_alpha   90.00
_cell.angle_beta   90.00
_cell.angle_gamma   90.00
#
_symmetry.space_group_name_H-M   'P 1'
#
loop_
_entity.id
_entity.type
_entity.pdbx_description
1 polymer ?
#
loop_
_entity_poly.entity_id
_entity_poly.type
_entity_poly.pdbx_seq_one_letter_code
_entity_poly.pdbx_strand_id
1 'polypeptide(L)'
;MTVVIATQLRPERLPFLEEMHASLARQTVPWEAVLVLDGADPQLLPSLVAADPRIRPLVLQRPVGAACARNFGLTQVRTEFVNWADDDDVFPDWSLGLRLEAFTDRLGWVAGYSEDWLPDGTTRLWKCPTPPGYHAAGDVITYWPRPEDTIPIGPTTILARTHLVRAAGGMGGLVQGEDYMAAVGTSNLAPGVLLPVPVYRYRKWGGQMTAQLGYDQLEAAARNHAWQYGHSLRSILDSRAELAHG
;
A
#
# COMPACT_ATOMS: atom_id res chain seq x y z
N MET A 1 11.62 -9.61 -0.36
CA MET A 1 10.67 -8.54 -0.69
C MET A 1 11.04 -7.24 0.01
N THR A 2 10.63 -6.10 -0.51
CA THR A 2 10.88 -4.78 0.10
C THR A 2 9.58 -4.16 0.60
N VAL A 3 9.58 -3.64 1.83
CA VAL A 3 8.52 -2.77 2.33
C VAL A 3 8.98 -1.31 2.19
N VAL A 4 8.17 -0.46 1.56
CA VAL A 4 8.47 0.98 1.44
C VAL A 4 7.60 1.74 2.44
N ILE A 5 8.24 2.47 3.34
CA ILE A 5 7.63 3.24 4.42
C ILE A 5 8.06 4.69 4.29
N ALA A 6 7.13 5.64 4.27
CA ALA A 6 7.44 7.07 4.34
C ALA A 6 7.14 7.59 5.75
N THR A 7 8.02 8.41 6.29
CA THR A 7 7.86 9.01 7.62
C THR A 7 8.46 10.40 7.68
N GLN A 8 7.85 11.29 8.49
CA GLN A 8 8.40 12.59 8.84
C GLN A 8 9.03 12.58 10.24
N LEU A 9 9.11 11.42 10.90
CA LEU A 9 9.62 11.24 12.26
C LEU A 9 8.98 12.21 13.27
N ARG A 10 7.67 12.43 13.15
CA ARG A 10 6.94 13.27 14.10
C ARG A 10 6.99 12.62 15.48
N PRO A 11 7.28 13.38 16.56
CA PRO A 11 7.47 12.83 17.90
C PRO A 11 6.33 11.91 18.35
N GLU A 12 5.10 12.27 18.06
CA GLU A 12 3.90 11.48 18.42
C GLU A 12 3.77 10.16 17.63
N ARG A 13 4.50 10.00 16.51
CA ARG A 13 4.50 8.80 15.67
C ARG A 13 5.71 7.89 15.90
N LEU A 14 6.75 8.34 16.62
CA LEU A 14 7.94 7.52 16.85
C LEU A 14 7.62 6.18 17.55
N PRO A 15 6.76 6.13 18.59
CA PRO A 15 6.36 4.85 19.19
C PRO A 15 5.67 3.92 18.18
N PHE A 16 4.85 4.46 17.28
CA PHE A 16 4.18 3.67 16.26
C PHE A 16 5.15 3.12 15.21
N LEU A 17 6.16 3.90 14.82
CA LEU A 17 7.24 3.44 13.95
C LEU A 17 8.03 2.28 14.59
N GLU A 18 8.27 2.32 15.90
CA GLU A 18 8.88 1.21 16.64
C GLU A 18 7.98 -0.03 16.64
N GLU A 19 6.67 0.13 16.81
CA GLU A 19 5.71 -0.98 16.71
C GLU A 19 5.60 -1.53 15.27
N MET A 20 5.64 -0.68 14.23
CA MET A 20 5.72 -1.10 12.84
C MET A 20 6.99 -1.94 12.61
N HIS A 21 8.16 -1.45 13.04
CA HIS A 21 9.41 -2.17 12.97
C HIS A 21 9.32 -3.54 13.69
N ALA A 22 8.81 -3.55 14.92
CA ALA A 22 8.64 -4.79 15.68
C ALA A 22 7.70 -5.78 14.96
N SER A 23 6.65 -5.31 14.28
CA SER A 23 5.76 -6.15 13.48
C SER A 23 6.46 -6.76 12.27
N LEU A 24 7.34 -6.01 11.61
CA LEU A 24 8.19 -6.54 10.53
C LEU A 24 9.22 -7.55 11.07
N ALA A 25 9.81 -7.28 12.24
CA ALA A 25 10.79 -8.19 12.86
C ALA A 25 10.19 -9.57 13.20
N ARG A 26 8.88 -9.65 13.42
CA ARG A 26 8.17 -10.93 13.67
C ARG A 26 7.77 -11.68 12.40
N GLN A 27 7.94 -11.09 11.21
CA GLN A 27 7.65 -11.81 9.96
C GLN A 27 8.63 -12.97 9.75
N THR A 28 8.12 -14.11 9.29
CA THR A 28 8.87 -15.36 9.15
C THR A 28 9.60 -15.52 7.81
N VAL A 29 9.41 -14.58 6.90
CA VAL A 29 10.03 -14.59 5.57
C VAL A 29 11.08 -13.49 5.44
N PRO A 30 12.08 -13.63 4.55
CA PRO A 30 13.07 -12.59 4.31
C PRO A 30 12.43 -11.29 3.79
N TRP A 31 12.70 -10.19 4.47
CA TRP A 31 12.27 -8.85 4.10
C TRP A 31 13.40 -7.82 4.28
N GLU A 32 13.30 -6.73 3.57
CA GLU A 32 14.03 -5.49 3.78
C GLU A 32 13.04 -4.31 3.74
N ALA A 33 13.41 -3.17 4.28
CA ALA A 33 12.60 -1.97 4.16
C ALA A 33 13.42 -0.79 3.62
N VAL A 34 12.78 0.01 2.77
CA VAL A 34 13.23 1.36 2.43
C VAL A 34 12.41 2.33 3.27
N LEU A 35 13.06 2.92 4.27
CA LEU A 35 12.46 3.92 5.15
C LEU A 35 12.78 5.32 4.62
N VAL A 36 11.79 5.97 4.00
CA VAL A 36 11.97 7.30 3.42
C VAL A 36 11.71 8.35 4.49
N LEU A 37 12.74 9.09 4.86
CA LEU A 37 12.68 10.21 5.79
C LEU A 37 12.30 11.47 5.01
N ASP A 38 11.01 11.81 5.02
CA ASP A 38 10.43 12.90 4.22
C ASP A 38 10.68 14.27 4.86
N GLY A 39 11.87 14.81 4.65
CA GLY A 39 12.33 16.07 5.25
C GLY A 39 12.60 15.96 6.75
N ALA A 40 12.76 14.73 7.27
CA ALA A 40 13.02 14.50 8.69
C ALA A 40 14.52 14.40 8.99
N ASP A 41 14.89 14.83 10.20
CA ASP A 41 16.26 14.67 10.70
C ASP A 41 16.53 13.18 11.01
N PRO A 42 17.53 12.55 10.36
CA PRO A 42 17.88 11.16 10.63
C PRO A 42 18.29 10.87 12.09
N GLN A 43 18.71 11.88 12.84
CA GLN A 43 19.07 11.73 14.25
C GLN A 43 17.87 11.43 15.15
N LEU A 44 16.65 11.72 14.67
CA LEU A 44 15.41 11.42 15.38
C LEU A 44 14.95 9.95 15.18
N LEU A 45 15.64 9.20 14.33
CA LEU A 45 15.27 7.80 14.08
C LEU A 45 15.48 6.97 15.35
N PRO A 46 14.44 6.21 15.81
CA PRO A 46 14.59 5.37 17.00
C PRO A 46 15.76 4.39 16.85
N SER A 47 16.54 4.23 17.90
CA SER A 47 17.81 3.48 17.87
C SER A 47 17.65 2.02 17.41
N LEU A 48 16.55 1.35 17.79
CA LEU A 48 16.25 -0.02 17.37
C LEU A 48 15.97 -0.11 15.86
N VAL A 49 15.30 0.89 15.31
CA VAL A 49 15.03 0.98 13.87
C VAL A 49 16.32 1.28 13.10
N ALA A 50 17.11 2.23 13.61
CA ALA A 50 18.39 2.63 13.01
C ALA A 50 19.44 1.51 13.03
N ALA A 51 19.41 0.63 14.02
CA ALA A 51 20.35 -0.48 14.18
C ALA A 51 19.99 -1.72 13.35
N ASP A 52 18.79 -1.83 12.81
CA ASP A 52 18.37 -3.01 12.02
C ASP A 52 18.97 -2.93 10.62
N PRO A 53 19.86 -3.86 10.21
CA PRO A 53 20.50 -3.85 8.91
C PRO A 53 19.54 -4.09 7.73
N ARG A 54 18.33 -4.55 8.00
CA ARG A 54 17.27 -4.72 6.99
C ARG A 54 16.58 -3.41 6.64
N ILE A 55 16.72 -2.38 7.49
CA ILE A 55 16.16 -1.04 7.28
C ILE A 55 17.19 -0.18 6.57
N ARG A 56 16.83 0.32 5.40
CA ARG A 56 17.67 1.23 4.63
C ARG A 56 17.01 2.61 4.59
N PRO A 57 17.53 3.60 5.34
CA PRO A 57 16.99 4.95 5.31
C PRO A 57 17.31 5.64 3.98
N LEU A 58 16.33 6.32 3.41
CA LEU A 58 16.47 7.26 2.30
C LEU A 58 16.09 8.66 2.78
N VAL A 59 17.07 9.54 2.90
CA VAL A 59 16.86 10.89 3.43
C VAL A 59 16.53 11.86 2.32
N LEU A 60 15.36 12.49 2.40
CA LEU A 60 14.97 13.61 1.54
C LEU A 60 15.23 14.93 2.30
N GLN A 61 15.89 15.88 1.64
CA GLN A 61 16.34 17.14 2.26
C GLN A 61 15.18 18.07 2.66
N ARG A 62 13.99 17.85 2.12
CA ARG A 62 12.77 18.63 2.41
C ARG A 62 11.54 17.73 2.27
N PRO A 63 10.44 18.07 2.96
CA PRO A 63 9.17 17.35 2.77
C PRO A 63 8.68 17.45 1.32
N VAL A 64 8.30 16.32 0.74
CA VAL A 64 7.72 16.21 -0.61
C VAL A 64 6.33 15.59 -0.59
N GLY A 65 5.86 15.14 0.56
CA GLY A 65 4.58 14.45 0.76
C GLY A 65 4.66 12.94 0.55
N ALA A 66 3.70 12.23 1.12
CA ALA A 66 3.70 10.76 1.21
C ALA A 66 3.81 10.07 -0.16
N ALA A 67 3.06 10.55 -1.16
CA ALA A 67 3.09 10.03 -2.53
C ALA A 67 4.51 10.07 -3.14
N CYS A 68 5.09 11.26 -3.16
CA CYS A 68 6.42 11.47 -3.74
C CYS A 68 7.48 10.71 -2.93
N ALA A 69 7.41 10.75 -1.60
CA ALA A 69 8.34 10.03 -0.73
C ALA A 69 8.31 8.51 -1.02
N ARG A 70 7.12 7.89 -1.08
CA ARG A 70 7.00 6.47 -1.43
C ARG A 70 7.51 6.17 -2.84
N ASN A 71 7.26 7.04 -3.83
CA ASN A 71 7.80 6.89 -5.17
C ASN A 71 9.34 6.98 -5.19
N PHE A 72 9.96 7.87 -4.41
CA PHE A 72 11.42 7.87 -4.22
C PHE A 72 11.88 6.54 -3.60
N GLY A 73 11.16 6.03 -2.59
CA GLY A 73 11.42 4.71 -2.03
C GLY A 73 11.35 3.59 -3.07
N LEU A 74 10.34 3.61 -3.95
CA LEU A 74 10.17 2.63 -5.02
C LEU A 74 11.37 2.58 -5.99
N THR A 75 12.05 3.72 -6.22
CA THR A 75 13.27 3.73 -7.06
C THR A 75 14.41 2.90 -6.45
N GLN A 76 14.39 2.73 -5.11
CA GLN A 76 15.42 2.00 -4.37
C GLN A 76 15.10 0.51 -4.19
N VAL A 77 13.88 0.06 -4.51
CA VAL A 77 13.49 -1.35 -4.42
C VAL A 77 14.27 -2.19 -5.42
N ARG A 78 14.94 -3.25 -4.93
CA ARG A 78 15.72 -4.19 -5.75
C ARG A 78 15.17 -5.61 -5.74
N THR A 79 14.24 -5.89 -4.87
CA THR A 79 13.59 -7.20 -4.74
C THR A 79 12.46 -7.38 -5.75
N GLU A 80 12.09 -8.62 -5.99
CA GLU A 80 11.01 -8.99 -6.90
C GLU A 80 9.66 -8.44 -6.46
N PHE A 81 9.41 -8.37 -5.15
CA PHE A 81 8.12 -7.96 -4.59
C PHE A 81 8.27 -6.69 -3.74
N VAL A 82 7.23 -5.86 -3.78
CA VAL A 82 7.11 -4.63 -2.98
C VAL A 82 5.76 -4.56 -2.29
N ASN A 83 5.75 -4.03 -1.07
CA ASN A 83 4.56 -3.64 -0.30
C ASN A 83 4.74 -2.20 0.21
N TRP A 84 3.65 -1.47 0.31
CA TRP A 84 3.58 -0.18 0.96
C TRP A 84 3.17 -0.34 2.42
N ALA A 85 3.67 0.53 3.30
CA ALA A 85 3.19 0.62 4.67
C ALA A 85 3.26 2.05 5.19
N ASP A 86 2.41 2.34 6.17
CA ASP A 86 2.41 3.59 6.92
C ASP A 86 3.22 3.41 8.21
N ASP A 87 3.84 4.50 8.68
CA ASP A 87 4.72 4.47 9.86
C ASP A 87 3.96 4.35 11.19
N ASP A 88 2.62 4.39 11.16
CA ASP A 88 1.74 4.25 12.33
C ASP A 88 0.91 2.97 12.35
N ASP A 89 1.08 2.09 11.36
CA ASP A 89 0.34 0.83 11.24
C ASP A 89 1.21 -0.39 11.59
N VAL A 90 0.65 -1.60 11.50
CA VAL A 90 1.41 -2.85 11.75
C VAL A 90 0.95 -4.00 10.85
N PHE A 91 1.85 -4.96 10.64
CA PHE A 91 1.53 -6.22 9.97
C PHE A 91 1.18 -7.31 11.00
N PRO A 92 0.10 -8.11 10.82
CA PRO A 92 -0.03 -9.40 11.49
C PRO A 92 1.19 -10.30 11.23
N ASP A 93 1.55 -11.15 12.19
CA ASP A 93 2.79 -11.95 12.13
C ASP A 93 2.86 -12.91 10.93
N TRP A 94 1.69 -13.35 10.41
CA TRP A 94 1.56 -14.21 9.23
C TRP A 94 1.54 -13.47 7.89
N SER A 95 1.43 -12.16 7.91
CA SER A 95 1.01 -11.34 6.77
C SER A 95 1.89 -11.50 5.53
N LEU A 96 3.21 -11.28 5.67
CA LEU A 96 4.12 -11.32 4.53
C LEU A 96 4.32 -12.76 4.02
N GLY A 97 4.43 -13.72 4.94
CA GLY A 97 4.60 -15.14 4.61
C GLY A 97 3.41 -15.69 3.83
N LEU A 98 2.21 -15.50 4.36
CA LEU A 98 0.97 -15.99 3.74
C LEU A 98 0.77 -15.42 2.32
N ARG A 99 1.06 -14.13 2.11
CA ARG A 99 0.94 -13.52 0.78
C ARG A 99 2.02 -14.04 -0.18
N LEU A 100 3.25 -14.25 0.27
CA LEU A 100 4.30 -14.82 -0.56
C LEU A 100 4.01 -16.28 -0.94
N GLU A 101 3.50 -17.09 -0.03
CA GLU A 101 3.11 -18.48 -0.29
C GLU A 101 1.99 -18.60 -1.35
N ALA A 102 1.10 -17.61 -1.40
CA ALA A 102 0.02 -17.57 -2.38
C ALA A 102 0.47 -17.18 -3.79
N PHE A 103 1.69 -16.66 -3.98
CA PHE A 103 2.19 -16.28 -5.30
C PHE A 103 2.48 -17.49 -6.18
N THR A 104 2.09 -17.35 -7.44
CA THR A 104 2.51 -18.22 -8.55
C THR A 104 3.13 -17.36 -9.64
N ASP A 105 3.77 -17.98 -10.63
CA ASP A 105 4.35 -17.25 -11.78
C ASP A 105 3.32 -16.44 -12.58
N ARG A 106 2.05 -16.79 -12.48
CA ARG A 106 0.95 -16.14 -13.19
C ARG A 106 0.36 -14.93 -12.46
N LEU A 107 0.69 -14.75 -11.16
CA LEU A 107 0.12 -13.68 -10.36
C LEU A 107 1.04 -12.46 -10.32
N GLY A 108 0.46 -11.29 -10.47
CA GLY A 108 1.13 -10.02 -10.32
C GLY A 108 1.02 -9.43 -8.93
N TRP A 109 -0.03 -9.79 -8.19
CA TRP A 109 -0.28 -9.29 -6.85
C TRP A 109 -1.06 -10.31 -6.00
N VAL A 110 -0.86 -10.20 -4.69
CA VAL A 110 -1.65 -10.90 -3.66
C VAL A 110 -2.00 -9.89 -2.58
N ALA A 111 -3.26 -9.84 -2.19
CA ALA A 111 -3.76 -8.97 -1.15
C ALA A 111 -4.63 -9.73 -0.14
N GLY A 112 -5.11 -9.05 0.87
CA GLY A 112 -6.08 -9.57 1.82
C GLY A 112 -6.92 -8.43 2.38
N TYR A 113 -7.67 -8.70 3.45
CA TYR A 113 -8.42 -7.67 4.16
C TYR A 113 -7.49 -6.85 5.07
N SER A 114 -7.99 -5.75 5.60
CA SER A 114 -7.37 -5.02 6.70
C SER A 114 -8.22 -5.10 7.97
N GLU A 115 -7.61 -4.79 9.10
CA GLU A 115 -8.29 -4.58 10.36
C GLU A 115 -8.09 -3.14 10.80
N ASP A 116 -9.16 -2.45 11.20
CA ASP A 116 -9.04 -1.24 12.03
C ASP A 116 -8.55 -1.66 13.42
N TRP A 117 -7.45 -1.11 13.88
CA TRP A 117 -6.94 -1.33 15.25
C TRP A 117 -7.31 -0.13 16.11
N LEU A 118 -8.24 -0.35 17.03
CA LEU A 118 -8.86 0.68 17.84
C LEU A 118 -8.00 1.04 19.07
N PRO A 119 -8.18 2.25 19.65
CA PRO A 119 -7.40 2.69 20.82
C PRO A 119 -7.54 1.80 22.06
N ASP A 120 -8.62 1.05 22.17
CA ASP A 120 -8.85 0.08 23.25
C ASP A 120 -8.14 -1.27 23.03
N GLY A 121 -7.36 -1.40 21.94
CA GLY A 121 -6.64 -2.61 21.57
C GLY A 121 -7.47 -3.64 20.81
N THR A 122 -8.77 -3.42 20.61
CA THR A 122 -9.62 -4.30 19.80
C THR A 122 -9.41 -4.08 18.31
N THR A 123 -9.77 -5.07 17.48
CA THR A 123 -9.72 -4.96 16.03
C THR A 123 -11.11 -5.11 15.42
N ARG A 124 -11.34 -4.40 14.32
CA ARG A 124 -12.55 -4.51 13.51
C ARG A 124 -12.17 -4.81 12.07
N LEU A 125 -12.58 -6.00 11.59
CA LEU A 125 -12.31 -6.42 10.21
C LEU A 125 -12.96 -5.48 9.21
N TRP A 126 -12.16 -4.96 8.27
CA TRP A 126 -12.63 -4.25 7.10
C TRP A 126 -12.51 -5.16 5.87
N LYS A 127 -13.66 -5.51 5.30
CA LYS A 127 -13.74 -6.27 4.05
C LYS A 127 -13.92 -5.31 2.89
N CYS A 128 -12.99 -5.33 1.95
CA CYS A 128 -13.16 -4.59 0.70
C CYS A 128 -14.29 -5.21 -0.15
N PRO A 129 -14.87 -4.45 -1.10
CA PRO A 129 -15.92 -4.95 -1.99
C PRO A 129 -15.50 -6.12 -2.89
N THR A 130 -14.24 -6.20 -3.26
CA THR A 130 -13.69 -7.31 -4.04
C THR A 130 -13.81 -8.62 -3.25
N PRO A 131 -14.47 -9.67 -3.80
CA PRO A 131 -14.58 -10.95 -3.12
C PRO A 131 -13.23 -11.69 -3.06
N PRO A 132 -13.04 -12.61 -2.08
CA PRO A 132 -11.85 -13.46 -2.06
C PRO A 132 -11.76 -14.37 -3.27
N GLY A 133 -10.52 -14.67 -3.68
CA GLY A 133 -10.24 -15.57 -4.78
C GLY A 133 -9.39 -14.95 -5.88
N TYR A 134 -9.33 -15.61 -7.01
CA TYR A 134 -8.59 -15.15 -8.19
C TYR A 134 -9.36 -14.07 -8.94
N HIS A 135 -8.61 -13.07 -9.41
CA HIS A 135 -9.10 -11.98 -10.26
C HIS A 135 -8.22 -11.85 -11.49
N ALA A 136 -8.82 -11.82 -12.67
CA ALA A 136 -8.09 -11.49 -13.89
C ALA A 136 -7.64 -10.02 -13.87
N ALA A 137 -6.71 -9.66 -14.77
CA ALA A 137 -6.29 -8.28 -14.94
C ALA A 137 -7.52 -7.39 -15.23
N GLY A 138 -7.68 -6.32 -14.47
CA GLY A 138 -8.80 -5.39 -14.61
C GLY A 138 -10.11 -5.81 -13.93
N ASP A 139 -10.22 -6.97 -13.29
CA ASP A 139 -11.46 -7.35 -12.60
C ASP A 139 -11.75 -6.53 -11.36
N VAL A 140 -10.72 -6.16 -10.60
CA VAL A 140 -10.87 -5.46 -9.31
C VAL A 140 -11.62 -4.14 -9.46
N ILE A 141 -11.39 -3.37 -10.53
CA ILE A 141 -12.05 -2.09 -10.75
C ILE A 141 -13.57 -2.23 -10.96
N THR A 142 -14.06 -3.39 -11.39
CA THR A 142 -15.49 -3.63 -11.58
C THR A 142 -16.27 -3.66 -10.25
N TYR A 143 -15.58 -3.89 -9.14
CA TYR A 143 -16.14 -3.80 -7.78
C TYR A 143 -16.14 -2.37 -7.24
N TRP A 144 -15.80 -1.39 -8.05
CA TRP A 144 -15.87 0.03 -7.72
C TRP A 144 -16.77 0.77 -8.72
N PRO A 145 -18.10 0.62 -8.64
CA PRO A 145 -19.03 1.11 -9.67
C PRO A 145 -19.12 2.63 -9.72
N ARG A 146 -18.88 3.32 -8.58
CA ARG A 146 -18.92 4.79 -8.50
C ARG A 146 -17.80 5.28 -7.59
N PRO A 147 -17.21 6.45 -7.85
CA PRO A 147 -16.08 6.98 -7.07
C PRO A 147 -16.38 7.20 -5.59
N GLU A 148 -17.64 7.48 -5.23
CA GLU A 148 -18.10 7.64 -3.84
C GLU A 148 -18.29 6.31 -3.09
N ASP A 149 -18.35 5.19 -3.79
CA ASP A 149 -18.45 3.86 -3.16
C ASP A 149 -17.14 3.47 -2.47
N THR A 150 -17.20 2.45 -1.61
CA THR A 150 -16.01 1.92 -0.94
C THR A 150 -14.96 1.48 -1.96
N ILE A 151 -13.70 1.84 -1.73
CA ILE A 151 -12.58 1.41 -2.61
C ILE A 151 -12.54 -0.11 -2.73
N PRO A 152 -12.22 -0.65 -3.93
CA PRO A 152 -12.38 -2.08 -4.22
C PRO A 152 -11.38 -2.96 -3.48
N ILE A 153 -10.20 -2.41 -3.11
CA ILE A 153 -9.11 -3.12 -2.44
C ILE A 153 -8.29 -2.14 -1.59
N GLY A 154 -7.88 -2.55 -0.41
CA GLY A 154 -7.02 -1.74 0.46
C GLY A 154 -5.59 -1.63 -0.10
N PRO A 155 -5.07 -0.42 -0.38
CA PRO A 155 -3.77 -0.27 -1.05
C PRO A 155 -2.59 -0.89 -0.29
N THR A 156 -2.52 -0.69 1.02
CA THR A 156 -1.46 -1.24 1.89
C THR A 156 -1.51 -2.75 2.06
N THR A 157 -2.65 -3.38 1.72
CA THR A 157 -2.80 -4.83 1.77
C THR A 157 -2.14 -5.55 0.59
N ILE A 158 -1.80 -4.82 -0.48
CA ILE A 158 -1.29 -5.39 -1.72
C ILE A 158 0.22 -5.64 -1.61
N LEU A 159 0.62 -6.90 -1.73
CA LEU A 159 1.97 -7.31 -2.06
C LEU A 159 2.03 -7.56 -3.57
N ALA A 160 2.90 -6.88 -4.31
CA ALA A 160 2.92 -6.95 -5.77
C ALA A 160 4.31 -7.14 -6.34
N ARG A 161 4.40 -7.64 -7.57
CA ARG A 161 5.66 -7.65 -8.32
C ARG A 161 6.12 -6.23 -8.60
N THR A 162 7.33 -5.91 -8.23
CA THR A 162 7.90 -4.55 -8.29
C THR A 162 7.81 -3.92 -9.68
N HIS A 163 8.03 -4.70 -10.74
CA HIS A 163 7.94 -4.19 -12.11
C HIS A 163 6.53 -3.75 -12.49
N LEU A 164 5.49 -4.40 -11.96
CA LEU A 164 4.08 -3.99 -12.20
C LEU A 164 3.74 -2.70 -11.49
N VAL A 165 4.18 -2.54 -10.24
CA VAL A 165 3.99 -1.29 -9.49
C VAL A 165 4.66 -0.13 -10.21
N ARG A 166 5.87 -0.35 -10.77
CA ARG A 166 6.56 0.64 -11.60
C ARG A 166 5.82 0.95 -12.90
N ALA A 167 5.31 -0.09 -13.58
CA ALA A 167 4.53 0.09 -14.81
C ALA A 167 3.21 0.83 -14.55
N ALA A 168 2.59 0.64 -13.38
CA ALA A 168 1.41 1.38 -12.94
C ALA A 168 1.71 2.85 -12.57
N GLY A 169 2.99 3.25 -12.49
CA GLY A 169 3.42 4.60 -12.12
C GLY A 169 3.63 4.82 -10.61
N GLY A 170 3.52 3.77 -9.79
CA GLY A 170 3.63 3.87 -8.32
C GLY A 170 2.43 4.59 -7.70
N MET A 171 2.70 5.46 -6.72
CA MET A 171 1.69 6.32 -6.10
C MET A 171 1.23 7.42 -7.05
N GLY A 172 -0.06 7.77 -7.00
CA GLY A 172 -0.58 8.90 -7.76
C GLY A 172 0.05 10.24 -7.35
N GLY A 173 0.01 11.22 -8.24
CA GLY A 173 0.51 12.57 -8.00
C GLY A 173 -0.47 13.46 -7.21
N LEU A 174 -1.19 12.90 -6.25
CA LEU A 174 -2.21 13.56 -5.45
C LEU A 174 -1.73 13.77 -4.02
N VAL A 175 -2.27 14.77 -3.34
CA VAL A 175 -1.93 15.07 -1.94
C VAL A 175 -2.52 14.04 -0.97
N GLN A 176 -3.64 13.44 -1.35
CA GLN A 176 -4.37 12.43 -0.57
C GLN A 176 -4.95 11.38 -1.54
N GLY A 177 -5.13 10.13 -1.07
CA GLY A 177 -5.67 9.05 -1.87
C GLY A 177 -4.79 8.66 -3.07
N GLU A 178 -3.51 9.01 -3.01
CA GLU A 178 -2.48 8.69 -4.00
C GLU A 178 -2.28 7.19 -4.16
N ASP A 179 -2.51 6.46 -3.09
CA ASP A 179 -2.39 5.01 -2.98
C ASP A 179 -3.51 4.27 -3.72
N TYR A 180 -4.69 4.89 -3.89
CA TYR A 180 -5.77 4.31 -4.70
C TYR A 180 -5.32 4.08 -6.14
N MET A 181 -4.55 5.00 -6.72
CA MET A 181 -4.01 4.83 -8.07
C MET A 181 -3.01 3.68 -8.15
N ALA A 182 -2.14 3.53 -7.15
CA ALA A 182 -1.21 2.40 -7.10
C ALA A 182 -1.96 1.06 -7.03
N ALA A 183 -3.02 0.98 -6.23
CA ALA A 183 -3.84 -0.21 -6.08
C ALA A 183 -4.57 -0.59 -7.37
N VAL A 184 -5.34 0.34 -7.96
CA VAL A 184 -6.11 0.07 -9.18
C VAL A 184 -5.20 -0.11 -10.39
N GLY A 185 -4.09 0.65 -10.49
CA GLY A 185 -3.12 0.48 -11.57
C GLY A 185 -2.49 -0.90 -11.56
N THR A 186 -2.02 -1.35 -10.40
CA THR A 186 -1.40 -2.67 -10.24
C THR A 186 -2.40 -3.81 -10.54
N SER A 187 -3.61 -3.74 -10.00
CA SER A 187 -4.63 -4.78 -10.18
C SER A 187 -5.24 -4.82 -11.59
N ASN A 188 -5.20 -3.71 -12.34
CA ASN A 188 -5.60 -3.69 -13.74
C ASN A 188 -4.55 -4.32 -14.67
N LEU A 189 -3.25 -4.16 -14.35
CA LEU A 189 -2.17 -4.61 -15.24
C LEU A 189 -1.88 -6.11 -15.17
N ALA A 190 -2.28 -6.79 -14.10
CA ALA A 190 -2.00 -8.21 -13.92
C ALA A 190 -3.08 -8.92 -13.09
N PRO A 191 -3.24 -10.24 -13.27
CA PRO A 191 -4.09 -11.03 -12.40
C PRO A 191 -3.52 -11.12 -10.97
N GLY A 192 -4.40 -11.35 -10.01
CA GLY A 192 -4.02 -11.50 -8.62
C GLY A 192 -5.00 -12.32 -7.80
N VAL A 193 -4.73 -12.40 -6.51
CA VAL A 193 -5.55 -13.13 -5.55
C VAL A 193 -5.85 -12.24 -4.34
N LEU A 194 -7.11 -12.21 -3.92
CA LEU A 194 -7.52 -11.67 -2.63
C LEU A 194 -7.72 -12.81 -1.63
N LEU A 195 -6.97 -12.80 -0.54
CA LEU A 195 -7.07 -13.77 0.55
C LEU A 195 -8.21 -13.38 1.51
N PRO A 196 -8.97 -14.35 2.06
CA PRO A 196 -10.09 -14.10 2.96
C PRO A 196 -9.67 -13.78 4.41
N VAL A 197 -8.48 -13.23 4.61
CA VAL A 197 -7.87 -12.99 5.93
C VAL A 197 -7.30 -11.58 6.02
N PRO A 198 -7.22 -10.99 7.23
CA PRO A 198 -6.56 -9.72 7.41
C PRO A 198 -5.04 -9.88 7.27
N VAL A 199 -4.44 -8.99 6.48
CA VAL A 199 -2.99 -8.94 6.23
C VAL A 199 -2.36 -7.61 6.63
N TYR A 200 -3.16 -6.68 7.13
CA TYR A 200 -2.73 -5.34 7.55
C TYR A 200 -3.62 -4.82 8.67
N ARG A 201 -3.02 -4.15 9.67
CA ARG A 201 -3.73 -3.47 10.76
C ARG A 201 -3.55 -1.98 10.65
N TYR A 202 -4.64 -1.31 10.35
CA TYR A 202 -4.73 0.13 10.23
C TYR A 202 -5.05 0.73 11.60
N ARG A 203 -4.12 1.47 12.18
CA ARG A 203 -4.29 2.07 13.50
C ARG A 203 -5.32 3.21 13.45
N LYS A 204 -6.22 3.25 14.41
CA LYS A 204 -7.14 4.36 14.63
C LYS A 204 -6.67 5.20 15.80
N TRP A 205 -6.33 6.46 15.52
CA TRP A 205 -5.91 7.43 16.54
C TRP A 205 -6.21 8.86 16.08
N GLY A 206 -6.24 9.84 17.04
CA GLY A 206 -6.75 11.18 16.76
C GLY A 206 -5.87 12.06 15.87
N GLY A 207 -4.61 11.69 15.64
CA GLY A 207 -3.66 12.47 14.81
C GLY A 207 -3.52 11.99 13.37
N GLN A 208 -4.37 11.07 12.92
CA GLN A 208 -4.35 10.58 11.54
C GLN A 208 -4.69 11.68 10.53
N MET A 209 -4.11 11.60 9.33
CA MET A 209 -4.41 12.51 8.23
C MET A 209 -5.91 12.47 7.86
N THR A 210 -6.53 11.28 7.91
CA THR A 210 -7.96 11.07 7.64
C THR A 210 -8.89 11.73 8.66
N ALA A 211 -8.39 12.16 9.81
CA ALA A 211 -9.16 12.88 10.83
C ALA A 211 -9.03 14.41 10.71
N GLN A 212 -8.27 14.93 9.74
CA GLN A 212 -8.03 16.36 9.57
C GLN A 212 -9.21 17.05 8.88
N LEU A 213 -9.44 18.32 9.26
CA LEU A 213 -10.48 19.16 8.63
C LEU A 213 -10.18 19.35 7.13
N GLY A 214 -11.19 19.16 6.28
CA GLY A 214 -11.05 19.31 4.83
C GLY A 214 -10.52 18.07 4.10
N TYR A 215 -10.24 16.99 4.83
CA TYR A 215 -9.82 15.72 4.22
C TYR A 215 -10.82 15.21 3.19
N ASP A 216 -12.12 15.24 3.49
CA ASP A 216 -13.17 14.66 2.66
C ASP A 216 -13.25 15.25 1.25
N GLN A 217 -12.97 16.55 1.09
CA GLN A 217 -13.03 17.20 -0.21
C GLN A 217 -11.90 16.75 -1.14
N LEU A 218 -10.68 16.66 -0.60
CA LEU A 218 -9.52 16.19 -1.36
C LEU A 218 -9.60 14.70 -1.63
N GLU A 219 -10.11 13.92 -0.67
CA GLU A 219 -10.34 12.49 -0.85
C GLU A 219 -11.37 12.22 -1.95
N ALA A 220 -12.48 12.97 -2.02
CA ALA A 220 -13.47 12.81 -3.06
C ALA A 220 -12.87 13.06 -4.46
N ALA A 221 -12.03 14.08 -4.61
CA ALA A 221 -11.33 14.35 -5.87
C ALA A 221 -10.34 13.23 -6.22
N ALA A 222 -9.60 12.73 -5.24
CA ALA A 222 -8.65 11.63 -5.40
C ALA A 222 -9.35 10.32 -5.81
N ARG A 223 -10.46 9.99 -5.17
CA ARG A 223 -11.30 8.83 -5.51
C ARG A 223 -11.80 8.92 -6.95
N ASN A 224 -12.34 10.08 -7.36
CA ASN A 224 -12.81 10.29 -8.72
C ASN A 224 -11.68 10.13 -9.75
N HIS A 225 -10.50 10.67 -9.46
CA HIS A 225 -9.34 10.55 -10.34
C HIS A 225 -8.86 9.09 -10.47
N ALA A 226 -8.71 8.38 -9.36
CA ALA A 226 -8.31 6.97 -9.35
C ALA A 226 -9.37 6.07 -10.02
N TRP A 227 -10.65 6.36 -9.84
CA TRP A 227 -11.75 5.68 -10.49
C TRP A 227 -11.68 5.84 -12.00
N GLN A 228 -11.54 7.09 -12.50
CA GLN A 228 -11.39 7.38 -13.94
C GLN A 228 -10.16 6.69 -14.53
N TYR A 229 -9.03 6.76 -13.82
CA TYR A 229 -7.80 6.08 -14.22
C TYR A 229 -7.98 4.57 -14.36
N GLY A 230 -8.57 3.91 -13.36
CA GLY A 230 -8.80 2.47 -13.36
C GLY A 230 -9.73 2.02 -14.49
N HIS A 231 -10.84 2.72 -14.70
CA HIS A 231 -11.77 2.40 -15.79
C HIS A 231 -11.17 2.68 -17.17
N SER A 232 -10.35 3.71 -17.31
CA SER A 232 -9.63 3.98 -18.58
C SER A 232 -8.62 2.87 -18.90
N LEU A 233 -7.86 2.40 -17.91
CA LEU A 233 -6.96 1.26 -18.09
C LEU A 233 -7.73 -0.01 -18.51
N ARG A 234 -8.84 -0.30 -17.84
CA ARG A 234 -9.70 -1.44 -18.19
C ARG A 234 -10.18 -1.36 -19.64
N SER A 235 -10.69 -0.20 -20.06
CA SER A 235 -11.14 0.00 -21.45
C SER A 235 -10.05 -0.25 -22.49
N ILE A 236 -8.80 0.16 -22.19
CA ILE A 236 -7.65 -0.09 -23.08
C ILE A 236 -7.36 -1.60 -23.16
N LEU A 237 -7.42 -2.31 -22.04
CA LEU A 237 -7.18 -3.75 -22.02
C LEU A 237 -8.23 -4.53 -22.80
N ASP A 238 -9.51 -4.19 -22.63
CA ASP A 238 -10.62 -4.80 -23.34
C ASP A 238 -10.52 -4.59 -24.86
N SER A 239 -10.20 -3.38 -25.30
CA SER A 239 -9.99 -3.07 -26.73
C SER A 239 -8.82 -3.85 -27.35
N ARG A 240 -7.74 -4.08 -26.59
CA ARG A 240 -6.61 -4.89 -27.06
C ARG A 240 -6.95 -6.37 -27.16
N ALA A 241 -7.76 -6.88 -26.25
CA ALA A 241 -8.21 -8.27 -26.30
C ALA A 241 -9.09 -8.53 -27.54
N GLU A 242 -9.97 -7.61 -27.89
CA GLU A 242 -10.80 -7.68 -29.10
C GLU A 242 -9.94 -7.71 -30.37
N LEU A 243 -8.93 -6.83 -30.48
CA LEU A 243 -8.01 -6.79 -31.63
C LEU A 243 -7.13 -8.03 -31.77
N ALA A 244 -6.86 -8.76 -30.69
CA ALA A 244 -6.06 -9.99 -30.73
C ALA A 244 -6.85 -11.23 -31.17
N HIS A 245 -8.19 -11.16 -31.17
CA HIS A 245 -9.09 -12.28 -31.49
C HIS A 245 -9.86 -12.08 -32.83
N GLY A 246 -9.73 -10.91 -33.48
CA GLY A 246 -10.26 -10.58 -34.79
C GLY A 246 -9.19 -10.67 -35.89
#